data_d99c0bcacf49c92f4e0c4405f34648bf
#
_entry.id   d99c0bcacf49c92f4e0c4405f34648bf
#
_cell.length_a   1.000
_cell.length_b   1.000
_cell.length_c   1.000
_cell.angle_alpha   90.00
_cell.angle_beta   90.00
_cell.angle_gamma   90.00
#
_symmetry.space_group_name_H-M   'P 1'
#
loop_
_entity.id
_entity.type
_entity.pdbx_description
1 polymer ?
#
loop_
_entity_poly.entity_id
_entity_poly.type
_entity_poly.pdbx_seq_one_letter_code
_entity_poly.pdbx_strand_id
1 'polypeptide(L)'
;METKNATQMANLYGLKSSVAFNKLLVKCGLLIATDKGYVLAENLRELGLTTTVEASYFLPNGIRATKKRSAWTEKGQQFIHKHLSRIGIIPVSEQRDLFVESLM
;
A
#
# COMPACT_ATOMS: atom_id res chain seq x y z
N MET A 1 11.82 -4.86 10.70
CA MET A 1 10.78 -3.95 10.20
C MET A 1 10.09 -4.56 9.01
N GLU A 2 8.79 -4.65 9.05
CA GLU A 2 8.02 -5.31 8.00
C GLU A 2 7.56 -4.29 6.96
N THR A 3 7.90 -4.54 5.69
CA THR A 3 7.40 -3.72 4.58
C THR A 3 6.19 -4.41 3.95
N LYS A 4 5.33 -3.63 3.33
CA LYS A 4 4.17 -4.15 2.59
C LYS A 4 4.12 -3.54 1.20
N ASN A 5 3.87 -4.37 0.19
CA ASN A 5 3.64 -3.89 -1.16
C ASN A 5 2.19 -3.41 -1.33
N ALA A 6 1.88 -2.85 -2.51
CA ALA A 6 0.55 -2.32 -2.78
C ALA A 6 -0.54 -3.40 -2.72
N THR A 7 -0.24 -4.63 -3.15
CA THR A 7 -1.19 -5.74 -3.08
C THR A 7 -1.52 -6.10 -1.64
N GLN A 8 -0.51 -6.17 -0.77
CA GLN A 8 -0.71 -6.45 0.64
C GLN A 8 -1.51 -5.33 1.32
N MET A 9 -1.22 -4.08 0.98
CA MET A 9 -1.98 -2.95 1.50
C MET A 9 -3.43 -2.97 1.01
N ALA A 10 -3.66 -3.32 -0.25
CA ALA A 10 -5.01 -3.46 -0.79
C ALA A 10 -5.81 -4.51 -0.02
N ASN A 11 -5.20 -5.67 0.23
CA ASN A 11 -5.84 -6.73 1.00
C ASN A 11 -6.20 -6.30 2.42
N LEU A 12 -5.32 -5.52 3.04
CA LEU A 12 -5.55 -5.01 4.39
C LEU A 12 -6.83 -4.18 4.48
N TYR A 13 -7.14 -3.42 3.45
CA TYR A 13 -8.32 -2.54 3.41
C TYR A 13 -9.51 -3.13 2.63
N GLY A 14 -9.41 -4.40 2.23
CA GLY A 14 -10.50 -5.07 1.51
C GLY A 14 -10.68 -4.60 0.07
N LEU A 15 -9.65 -4.05 -0.54
CA LEU A 15 -9.69 -3.59 -1.91
C LEU A 15 -9.37 -4.74 -2.87
N LYS A 16 -9.90 -4.67 -4.09
CA LYS A 16 -9.80 -5.77 -5.06
C LYS A 16 -8.39 -6.00 -5.60
N SER A 17 -7.57 -4.95 -5.67
CA SER A 17 -6.25 -5.05 -6.30
C SER A 17 -5.35 -3.91 -5.86
N SER A 18 -4.05 -4.05 -6.16
CA SER A 18 -3.09 -2.97 -5.97
C SER A 18 -3.45 -1.74 -6.79
N VAL A 19 -4.05 -1.93 -7.96
CA VAL A 19 -4.51 -0.80 -8.80
C VAL A 19 -5.58 0.00 -8.08
N ALA A 20 -6.55 -0.66 -7.46
CA ALA A 20 -7.61 0.01 -6.69
C ALA A 20 -7.02 0.78 -5.51
N PHE A 21 -6.06 0.19 -4.80
CA PHE A 21 -5.39 0.85 -3.68
C PHE A 21 -4.64 2.10 -4.15
N ASN A 22 -3.84 1.97 -5.22
CA ASN A 22 -3.09 3.10 -5.75
C ASN A 22 -4.00 4.23 -6.24
N LYS A 23 -5.10 3.91 -6.90
CA LYS A 23 -6.09 4.91 -7.34
C LYS A 23 -6.72 5.63 -6.16
N LEU A 24 -6.99 4.93 -5.07
CA LEU A 24 -7.50 5.55 -3.85
C LEU A 24 -6.49 6.57 -3.32
N LEU A 25 -5.21 6.21 -3.27
CA LEU A 25 -4.17 7.12 -2.78
C LEU A 25 -3.97 8.33 -3.70
N VAL A 26 -4.18 8.17 -5.00
CA VAL A 26 -4.15 9.29 -5.94
C VAL A 26 -5.30 10.27 -5.62
N LYS A 27 -6.49 9.75 -5.36
CA LYS A 27 -7.64 10.58 -4.95
C LYS A 27 -7.37 11.33 -3.67
N CYS A 28 -6.64 10.73 -2.74
CA CYS A 28 -6.29 11.35 -1.46
C CYS A 28 -5.14 12.34 -1.56
N GLY A 29 -4.51 12.45 -2.74
CA GLY A 29 -3.37 13.33 -2.92
C GLY A 29 -2.06 12.79 -2.39
N LEU A 30 -1.99 11.49 -2.09
CA LEU A 30 -0.78 10.85 -1.56
C LEU A 30 0.13 10.29 -2.66
N LEU A 31 -0.46 9.90 -3.79
CA LEU A 31 0.27 9.41 -4.96
C LEU A 31 -0.06 10.24 -6.19
N ILE A 32 0.86 10.23 -7.13
CA ILE A 32 0.70 10.86 -8.45
C ILE A 32 0.84 9.76 -9.49
N ALA A 33 -0.14 9.66 -10.40
CA ALA A 33 -0.07 8.72 -11.51
C ALA A 33 0.85 9.25 -12.60
N THR A 34 1.78 8.42 -13.08
CA THR A 34 2.70 8.76 -14.16
C THR A 34 2.68 7.67 -15.22
N ASP A 35 3.30 7.94 -16.37
CA ASP A 35 3.43 6.96 -17.45
C ASP A 35 4.14 5.68 -17.01
N LYS A 36 5.00 5.78 -16.00
CA LYS A 36 5.81 4.66 -15.51
C LYS A 36 5.24 4.03 -14.24
N GLY A 37 4.07 4.46 -13.77
CA GLY A 37 3.44 3.96 -12.56
C GLY A 37 3.11 5.07 -11.59
N TYR A 38 3.14 4.76 -10.29
CA TYR A 38 2.76 5.70 -9.25
C TYR A 38 3.97 6.16 -8.47
N VAL A 39 4.03 7.44 -8.15
CA VAL A 39 5.08 8.02 -7.31
C VAL A 39 4.42 8.78 -6.16
N LEU A 40 5.15 8.94 -5.05
CA LEU A 40 4.68 9.74 -3.92
C LEU A 40 4.51 11.20 -4.33
N ALA A 41 3.52 11.86 -3.75
CA ALA A 41 3.39 13.30 -3.86
C ALA A 41 4.68 13.97 -3.37
N GLU A 42 5.05 15.08 -4.00
CA GLU A 42 6.35 15.71 -3.79
C GLU A 42 6.64 16.02 -2.32
N ASN A 43 5.64 16.53 -1.59
CA ASN A 43 5.78 16.86 -0.18
C ASN A 43 5.95 15.65 0.74
N LEU A 44 5.75 14.43 0.23
CA LEU A 44 5.84 13.21 1.02
C LEU A 44 7.13 12.42 0.78
N ARG A 45 7.90 12.77 -0.25
CA ARG A 45 9.05 11.97 -0.70
C ARG A 45 10.16 11.83 0.33
N GLU A 46 10.33 12.79 1.21
CA GLU A 46 11.41 12.80 2.19
C GLU A 46 11.01 12.23 3.55
N LEU A 47 9.78 11.74 3.69
CA LEU A 47 9.28 11.28 5.00
C LEU A 47 9.61 9.82 5.32
N GLY A 48 10.25 9.09 4.41
CA GLY A 48 10.59 7.69 4.63
C GLY A 48 9.40 6.75 4.60
N LEU A 49 8.37 7.08 3.81
CA LEU A 49 7.14 6.29 3.75
C LEU A 49 7.26 5.07 2.87
N THR A 50 8.19 5.06 1.92
CA THR A 50 8.43 3.93 1.02
C THR A 50 9.90 3.61 0.97
N THR A 51 10.20 2.38 0.55
CA THR A 51 11.56 1.92 0.33
C THR A 51 11.56 0.99 -0.88
N THR A 52 12.74 0.69 -1.40
CA THR A 52 12.90 -0.22 -2.51
C THR A 52 13.28 -1.60 -1.97
N VAL A 53 12.55 -2.63 -2.40
CA VAL A 53 12.85 -4.02 -2.05
C VAL A 53 13.15 -4.80 -3.32
N GLU A 54 13.98 -5.82 -3.21
CA GLU A 54 14.29 -6.71 -4.32
C GLU A 54 13.48 -7.99 -4.20
N ALA A 55 12.81 -8.36 -5.30
CA ALA A 55 12.08 -9.62 -5.40
C ALA A 55 12.81 -10.52 -6.40
N SER A 56 13.05 -11.76 -6.03
CA SER A 56 13.65 -12.76 -6.91
C SER A 56 12.56 -13.57 -7.59
N TYR A 57 12.77 -13.90 -8.85
CA TYR A 57 11.88 -14.77 -9.59
C TYR A 57 12.68 -15.58 -10.61
N PHE A 58 12.13 -16.70 -11.08
CA PHE A 58 12.77 -17.54 -12.07
C PHE A 58 12.16 -17.29 -13.44
N LEU A 59 13.04 -17.11 -14.43
CA LEU A 59 12.64 -17.04 -15.83
C LEU A 59 12.28 -18.44 -16.32
N PRO A 60 11.51 -18.56 -17.43
CA PRO A 60 11.16 -19.87 -17.99
C PRO A 60 12.36 -20.77 -18.29
N ASN A 61 13.54 -20.19 -18.53
CA ASN A 61 14.77 -20.95 -18.78
C ASN A 61 15.49 -21.35 -17.50
N GLY A 62 14.92 -21.12 -16.32
CA GLY A 62 15.49 -21.49 -15.04
C GLY A 62 16.50 -20.50 -14.48
N ILE A 63 16.78 -19.41 -15.18
CA ILE A 63 17.71 -18.37 -14.70
C ILE A 63 16.98 -17.51 -13.66
N ARG A 64 17.67 -17.27 -12.53
CA ARG A 64 17.16 -16.40 -11.48
C ARG A 64 17.32 -14.93 -11.88
N ALA A 65 16.26 -14.18 -11.79
CA ALA A 65 16.26 -12.74 -12.03
C ALA A 65 15.77 -11.99 -10.79
N THR A 66 16.15 -10.73 -10.67
CA THR A 66 15.69 -9.86 -9.59
C THR A 66 15.00 -8.63 -10.15
N LYS A 67 13.99 -8.16 -9.46
CA LYS A 67 13.27 -6.95 -9.82
C LYS A 67 13.13 -6.06 -8.59
N LYS A 68 13.42 -4.78 -8.77
CA LYS A 68 13.24 -3.79 -7.70
C LYS A 68 11.79 -3.31 -7.70
N ARG A 69 11.17 -3.27 -6.52
CA ARG A 69 9.80 -2.80 -6.33
C ARG A 69 9.74 -1.86 -5.15
N SER A 70 8.82 -0.90 -5.21
CA SER A 70 8.53 -0.05 -4.07
C SER A 70 7.68 -0.79 -3.05
N ALA A 71 7.96 -0.57 -1.78
CA ALA A 71 7.16 -1.11 -0.69
C ALA A 71 6.96 -0.03 0.36
N TRP A 72 5.84 -0.12 1.09
CA TRP A 72 5.54 0.80 2.17
C TRP A 72 6.28 0.38 3.42
N THR A 73 7.04 1.31 4.00
CA THR A 73 7.70 1.09 5.29
C THR A 73 6.66 1.04 6.39
N GLU A 74 7.05 0.61 7.59
CA GLU A 74 6.17 0.65 8.75
C GLU A 74 5.64 2.07 8.99
N LYS A 75 6.50 3.07 8.87
CA LYS A 75 6.11 4.48 8.97
C LYS A 75 5.10 4.86 7.90
N GLY A 76 5.31 4.39 6.66
CA GLY A 76 4.38 4.63 5.55
C GLY A 76 3.03 3.97 5.78
N GLN A 77 3.02 2.75 6.30
CA GLN A 77 1.79 2.04 6.63
C GLN A 77 0.98 2.79 7.68
N GLN A 78 1.64 3.28 8.73
CA GLN A 78 0.99 4.07 9.77
C GLN A 78 0.45 5.39 9.24
N PHE A 79 1.21 6.04 8.37
CA PHE A 79 0.79 7.28 7.73
C PHE A 79 -0.47 7.08 6.90
N ILE A 80 -0.50 6.03 6.07
CA ILE A 80 -1.68 5.71 5.26
C ILE A 80 -2.87 5.37 6.14
N HIS A 81 -2.67 4.55 7.15
CA HIS A 81 -3.75 4.17 8.07
C HIS A 81 -4.38 5.39 8.73
N LYS A 82 -3.55 6.30 9.24
CA LYS A 82 -4.01 7.53 9.88
C LYS A 82 -4.80 8.39 8.89
N HIS A 83 -4.30 8.51 7.66
CA HIS A 83 -4.95 9.33 6.64
C HIS A 83 -6.29 8.75 6.21
N LEU A 84 -6.32 7.45 5.92
CA LEU A 84 -7.54 6.78 5.46
C LEU A 84 -8.59 6.69 6.55
N SER A 85 -8.21 6.52 7.81
CA SER A 85 -9.17 6.48 8.91
C SER A 85 -9.91 7.81 9.08
N ARG A 86 -9.28 8.92 8.74
CA ARG A 86 -9.91 10.25 8.78
C ARG A 86 -11.05 10.38 7.77
N ILE A 87 -11.01 9.63 6.68
CA ILE A 87 -12.06 9.65 5.66
C ILE A 87 -12.98 8.42 5.75
N GLY A 88 -12.88 7.68 6.84
CA GLY A 88 -13.78 6.55 7.11
C GLY A 88 -13.35 5.22 6.52
N ILE A 89 -12.13 5.11 6.00
CA ILE A 89 -11.61 3.86 5.44
C ILE A 89 -10.68 3.22 6.47
N ILE A 90 -11.08 2.07 6.98
CA ILE A 90 -10.34 1.34 8.02
C ILE A 90 -10.02 -0.08 7.54
N PRO A 91 -9.00 -0.74 8.12
CA PRO A 91 -8.67 -2.12 7.76
C PRO A 91 -9.85 -3.07 7.98
N VAL A 92 -9.93 -4.11 7.18
CA VAL A 92 -11.01 -5.10 7.25
C VAL A 92 -11.12 -5.71 8.65
N SER A 93 -9.99 -5.95 9.31
CA SER A 93 -9.99 -6.49 10.69
C SER A 93 -10.69 -5.56 11.67
N GLU A 94 -10.51 -4.25 11.54
CA GLU A 94 -11.18 -3.27 12.38
C GLU A 94 -12.67 -3.13 12.04
N GLN A 95 -13.03 -3.27 10.77
CA GLN A 95 -14.43 -3.27 10.35
C GLN A 95 -15.18 -4.43 10.97
N ARG A 96 -14.56 -5.60 11.01
CA ARG A 96 -15.15 -6.79 11.62
C ARG A 96 -15.40 -6.57 13.12
N ASP A 97 -14.45 -5.98 13.83
CA ASP A 97 -14.59 -5.69 15.25
C ASP A 97 -15.71 -4.70 15.52
N LEU A 98 -15.81 -3.66 14.72
CA LEU A 98 -16.90 -2.69 14.83
C LEU A 98 -18.27 -3.34 14.56
N PHE A 99 -18.33 -4.22 13.59
CA PHE A 99 -19.56 -4.93 13.27
C PHE A 99 -20.00 -5.82 14.43
N VAL A 100 -19.07 -6.56 15.03
CA VAL A 100 -19.38 -7.40 16.19
C VAL A 100 -19.86 -6.58 17.37
N GLU A 101 -19.22 -5.46 17.65
CA GLU A 101 -19.64 -4.56 18.72
C GLU A 101 -21.05 -4.01 18.50
N SER A 102 -21.41 -3.71 17.26
CA SER A 102 -22.73 -3.17 16.95
C SER A 102 -23.84 -4.22 17.07
N LEU A 103 -23.51 -5.50 17.01
CA LEU A 103 -24.47 -6.59 17.20
C LEU A 103 -24.71 -6.94 18.67
N MET A 104 -23.83 -6.52 19.53
CA MET A 104 -23.91 -6.76 20.96
C MET A 104 -24.59 -5.60 21.69
#